data_e4bafcddc95ee49676b8d9f415e8e8f7
#
_entry.id   e4bafcddc95ee49676b8d9f415e8e8f7
#
_cell.length_a   1.000
_cell.length_b   1.000
_cell.length_c   1.000
_cell.angle_alpha   90.00
_cell.angle_beta   90.00
_cell.angle_gamma   90.00
#
_symmetry.space_group_name_H-M   'P 1'
#
loop_
_entity.id
_entity.type
_entity.pdbx_description
1 polymer ?
#
loop_
_entity_poly.entity_id
_entity_poly.type
_entity_poly.pdbx_seq_one_letter_code
_entity_poly.pdbx_strand_id
1 'polypeptide(L)'
;MIHDYTRKGGIVHAEIMLPAHAPPEFADRSILWNSVEQIEKARDSQLAREIEAALPRELSGEQQLALVRAYVKDNFVDKGMCADFAIHDKGTGNPHVHIMLTLRPLKENGQWGAKCRKAYDLDENGQRIPDGKGGWKNHREDTTDWNDKGNVEIWRAAWAAYTNRALESAGRPERIDHRSYKRQGIDKIPSVHLGPAASQMEKRGIRTDKGEVNRQIVADNKLLKESKLALPVFIAGRKRKRKNHKRSKAA
;
A
#
# COMPACT_ATOMS: atom_id res chain seq x y z
N MET A 1 -15.63 -22.96 -13.07
CA MET A 1 -16.63 -22.29 -12.22
C MET A 1 -16.68 -20.83 -12.67
N ILE A 2 -17.78 -20.32 -13.16
CA ILE A 2 -17.88 -18.92 -13.60
C ILE A 2 -18.13 -18.08 -12.34
N HIS A 3 -17.18 -17.24 -11.98
CA HIS A 3 -17.32 -16.30 -10.88
C HIS A 3 -18.00 -15.03 -11.39
N ASP A 4 -19.29 -14.85 -11.06
CA ASP A 4 -20.05 -13.64 -11.39
C ASP A 4 -19.81 -12.57 -10.32
N TYR A 5 -18.97 -11.58 -10.63
CA TYR A 5 -18.69 -10.43 -9.77
C TYR A 5 -19.67 -9.26 -9.95
N THR A 6 -20.61 -9.35 -10.89
CA THR A 6 -21.60 -8.27 -11.16
C THR A 6 -22.54 -8.01 -10.00
N ARG A 7 -22.68 -8.97 -9.07
CA ARG A 7 -23.51 -8.85 -7.85
C ARG A 7 -22.84 -8.12 -6.69
N LYS A 8 -21.52 -7.81 -6.78
CA LYS A 8 -20.83 -7.00 -5.75
C LYS A 8 -21.20 -5.53 -5.98
N GLY A 9 -22.19 -5.03 -5.24
CA GLY A 9 -22.53 -3.61 -5.26
C GLY A 9 -21.40 -2.71 -4.78
N GLY A 10 -21.36 -1.48 -5.31
CA GLY A 10 -20.41 -0.45 -4.89
C GLY A 10 -19.16 -0.32 -5.78
N ILE A 11 -19.07 -1.06 -6.89
CA ILE A 11 -18.04 -0.79 -7.91
C ILE A 11 -18.53 0.41 -8.72
N VAL A 12 -17.75 1.50 -8.67
CA VAL A 12 -18.03 2.74 -9.40
C VAL A 12 -17.21 2.89 -10.68
N HIS A 13 -16.08 2.18 -10.74
CA HIS A 13 -15.21 2.13 -11.92
C HIS A 13 -14.37 0.84 -11.92
N ALA A 14 -14.14 0.26 -13.09
CA ALA A 14 -13.21 -0.84 -13.28
C ALA A 14 -12.50 -0.71 -14.62
N GLU A 15 -11.18 -0.92 -14.65
CA GLU A 15 -10.35 -0.69 -15.83
C GLU A 15 -9.13 -1.61 -15.83
N ILE A 16 -8.71 -2.01 -17.02
CA ILE A 16 -7.45 -2.70 -17.25
C ILE A 16 -6.48 -1.75 -17.94
N MET A 17 -5.28 -1.63 -17.38
CA MET A 17 -4.18 -0.88 -17.98
C MET A 17 -3.06 -1.85 -18.36
N LEU A 18 -2.59 -1.73 -19.60
CA LEU A 18 -1.64 -2.64 -20.21
C LEU A 18 -0.34 -1.92 -20.59
N PRO A 19 0.82 -2.59 -20.44
CA PRO A 19 2.06 -2.10 -21.03
C PRO A 19 1.96 -2.08 -22.57
N ALA A 20 2.72 -1.21 -23.22
CA ALA A 20 2.61 -0.95 -24.65
C ALA A 20 2.82 -2.19 -25.56
N HIS A 21 3.57 -3.20 -25.07
CA HIS A 21 3.85 -4.43 -25.78
C HIS A 21 2.90 -5.60 -25.41
N ALA A 22 1.87 -5.33 -24.58
CA ALA A 22 0.89 -6.34 -24.23
C ALA A 22 -0.05 -6.64 -25.41
N PRO A 23 -0.52 -7.89 -25.56
CA PRO A 23 -1.56 -8.22 -26.52
C PRO A 23 -2.82 -7.38 -26.26
N PRO A 24 -3.40 -6.75 -27.31
CA PRO A 24 -4.58 -5.89 -27.13
C PRO A 24 -5.80 -6.64 -26.58
N GLU A 25 -5.91 -7.95 -26.81
CA GLU A 25 -6.95 -8.80 -26.27
C GLU A 25 -6.93 -8.91 -24.74
N PHE A 26 -5.81 -8.59 -24.09
CA PHE A 26 -5.72 -8.53 -22.63
C PHE A 26 -6.50 -7.35 -22.01
N ALA A 27 -7.05 -6.48 -22.84
CA ALA A 27 -8.06 -5.51 -22.39
C ALA A 27 -9.37 -6.20 -21.92
N ASP A 28 -9.63 -7.44 -22.33
CA ASP A 28 -10.67 -8.28 -21.76
C ASP A 28 -10.15 -8.98 -20.49
N ARG A 29 -10.86 -8.75 -19.38
CA ARG A 29 -10.48 -9.30 -18.07
C ARG A 29 -10.43 -10.82 -18.04
N SER A 30 -11.37 -11.48 -18.72
CA SER A 30 -11.45 -12.93 -18.77
C SER A 30 -10.27 -13.50 -19.58
N ILE A 31 -9.91 -12.85 -20.69
CA ILE A 31 -8.78 -13.28 -21.51
C ILE A 31 -7.47 -13.10 -20.74
N LEU A 32 -7.25 -11.95 -20.12
CA LEU A 32 -6.05 -11.67 -19.33
C LEU A 32 -5.86 -12.72 -18.23
N TRP A 33 -6.85 -12.87 -17.34
CA TRP A 33 -6.68 -13.72 -16.16
C TRP A 33 -6.72 -15.21 -16.47
N ASN A 34 -7.47 -15.66 -17.48
CA ASN A 34 -7.38 -17.03 -17.99
C ASN A 34 -5.99 -17.32 -18.59
N SER A 35 -5.39 -16.36 -19.30
CA SER A 35 -4.03 -16.49 -19.82
C SER A 35 -2.99 -16.62 -18.70
N VAL A 36 -3.16 -15.87 -17.60
CA VAL A 36 -2.32 -16.00 -16.40
C VAL A 36 -2.47 -17.40 -15.76
N GLU A 37 -3.70 -17.89 -15.57
CA GLU A 37 -3.95 -19.23 -15.02
C GLU A 37 -3.35 -20.34 -15.89
N GLN A 38 -3.45 -20.24 -17.20
CA GLN A 38 -2.91 -21.22 -18.13
C GLN A 38 -1.38 -21.35 -18.08
N ILE A 39 -0.67 -20.25 -17.87
CA ILE A 39 0.80 -20.26 -17.81
C ILE A 39 1.32 -20.66 -16.42
N GLU A 40 0.54 -20.53 -15.37
CA GLU A 40 0.91 -20.88 -14.01
C GLU A 40 0.56 -22.34 -13.70
N LYS A 41 1.51 -23.25 -13.95
CA LYS A 41 1.28 -24.70 -13.88
C LYS A 41 1.40 -25.30 -12.49
N ALA A 42 2.13 -24.66 -11.56
CA ALA A 42 2.32 -25.19 -10.23
C ALA A 42 1.07 -24.94 -9.38
N ARG A 43 0.68 -25.94 -8.57
CA ARG A 43 -0.53 -25.90 -7.74
C ARG A 43 -0.56 -24.71 -6.76
N ASP A 44 0.60 -24.28 -6.30
CA ASP A 44 0.81 -23.19 -5.34
C ASP A 44 1.32 -21.89 -6.01
N SER A 45 1.17 -21.81 -7.33
CA SER A 45 1.57 -20.60 -8.07
C SER A 45 0.77 -19.40 -7.61
N GLN A 46 1.47 -18.34 -7.27
CA GLN A 46 0.86 -17.04 -7.06
C GLN A 46 0.47 -16.44 -8.43
N LEU A 47 -0.84 -16.20 -8.64
CA LEU A 47 -1.39 -15.73 -9.92
C LEU A 47 -1.32 -14.20 -10.03
N ALA A 48 -1.63 -13.51 -8.94
CA ALA A 48 -1.71 -12.05 -8.90
C ALA A 48 -1.15 -11.50 -7.59
N ARG A 49 -0.87 -10.21 -7.60
CA ARG A 49 -0.67 -9.40 -6.39
C ARG A 49 -1.80 -8.40 -6.30
N GLU A 50 -2.42 -8.31 -5.15
CA GLU A 50 -3.42 -7.29 -4.87
C GLU A 50 -2.82 -6.18 -4.00
N ILE A 51 -3.17 -4.95 -4.35
CA ILE A 51 -2.92 -3.75 -3.54
C ILE A 51 -4.28 -3.10 -3.29
N GLU A 52 -4.62 -2.91 -2.02
CA GLU A 52 -5.78 -2.13 -1.61
C GLU A 52 -5.29 -0.77 -1.07
N ALA A 53 -5.88 0.32 -1.57
CA ALA A 53 -5.54 1.65 -1.12
C ALA A 53 -6.78 2.52 -0.90
N ALA A 54 -6.84 3.21 0.25
CA ALA A 54 -7.89 4.16 0.53
C ALA A 54 -7.77 5.39 -0.37
N LEU A 55 -8.90 5.91 -0.85
CA LEU A 55 -8.99 7.12 -1.66
C LEU A 55 -9.42 8.32 -0.80
N PRO A 56 -8.85 9.52 -1.02
CA PRO A 56 -9.28 10.72 -0.33
C PRO A 56 -10.73 11.06 -0.65
N ARG A 57 -11.54 11.23 0.38
CA ARG A 57 -12.96 11.66 0.25
C ARG A 57 -13.10 13.11 -0.19
N GLU A 58 -12.03 13.87 -0.02
CA GLU A 58 -11.88 15.27 -0.38
C GLU A 58 -11.80 15.49 -1.90
N LEU A 59 -11.51 14.42 -2.64
CA LEU A 59 -11.43 14.42 -4.11
C LEU A 59 -12.76 13.97 -4.73
N SER A 60 -13.11 14.54 -5.87
CA SER A 60 -14.23 14.05 -6.69
C SER A 60 -13.90 12.66 -7.28
N GLY A 61 -14.93 11.93 -7.75
CA GLY A 61 -14.74 10.63 -8.39
C GLY A 61 -13.81 10.70 -9.60
N GLU A 62 -13.87 11.76 -10.41
CA GLU A 62 -12.97 11.98 -11.54
C GLU A 62 -11.52 12.23 -11.09
N GLN A 63 -11.34 13.00 -10.02
CA GLN A 63 -10.01 13.25 -9.44
C GLN A 63 -9.43 11.97 -8.81
N GLN A 64 -10.25 11.16 -8.14
CA GLN A 64 -9.86 9.86 -7.62
C GLN A 64 -9.44 8.92 -8.75
N LEU A 65 -10.19 8.85 -9.84
CA LEU A 65 -9.85 8.03 -11.01
C LEU A 65 -8.54 8.50 -11.65
N ALA A 66 -8.36 9.80 -11.83
CA ALA A 66 -7.11 10.36 -12.37
C ALA A 66 -5.90 10.04 -11.49
N LEU A 67 -6.04 10.12 -10.14
CA LEU A 67 -5.03 9.72 -9.19
C LEU A 67 -4.65 8.24 -9.36
N VAL A 68 -5.64 7.34 -9.41
CA VAL A 68 -5.39 5.90 -9.56
C VAL A 68 -4.69 5.59 -10.87
N ARG A 69 -5.18 6.15 -11.99
CA ARG A 69 -4.56 5.94 -13.31
C ARG A 69 -3.09 6.37 -13.34
N ALA A 70 -2.79 7.56 -12.84
CA ALA A 70 -1.41 8.06 -12.79
C ALA A 70 -0.52 7.17 -11.92
N TYR A 71 -0.99 6.80 -10.73
CA TYR A 71 -0.24 5.92 -9.83
C TYR A 71 0.00 4.54 -10.43
N VAL A 72 -1.03 3.91 -10.98
CA VAL A 72 -0.96 2.56 -11.59
C VAL A 72 -0.06 2.57 -12.80
N LYS A 73 -0.19 3.58 -13.67
CA LYS A 73 0.64 3.71 -14.86
C LYS A 73 2.12 3.74 -14.50
N ASP A 74 2.54 4.70 -13.69
CA ASP A 74 3.95 5.00 -13.47
C ASP A 74 4.65 3.96 -12.58
N ASN A 75 3.90 3.33 -11.65
CA ASN A 75 4.50 2.39 -10.70
C ASN A 75 4.44 0.92 -11.13
N PHE A 76 3.51 0.56 -12.03
CA PHE A 76 3.29 -0.84 -12.41
C PHE A 76 3.27 -1.05 -13.92
N VAL A 77 2.45 -0.31 -14.67
CA VAL A 77 2.28 -0.53 -16.11
C VAL A 77 3.55 -0.19 -16.88
N ASP A 78 4.16 0.95 -16.59
CA ASP A 78 5.44 1.36 -17.20
C ASP A 78 6.63 0.48 -16.74
N LYS A 79 6.43 -0.36 -15.71
CA LYS A 79 7.36 -1.41 -15.30
C LYS A 79 7.09 -2.77 -15.96
N GLY A 80 6.07 -2.85 -16.82
CA GLY A 80 5.72 -4.04 -17.59
C GLY A 80 4.67 -4.95 -16.97
N MET A 81 4.01 -4.55 -15.88
CA MET A 81 2.90 -5.30 -15.30
C MET A 81 1.59 -4.95 -16.02
N CYS A 82 0.73 -5.94 -16.28
CA CYS A 82 -0.67 -5.67 -16.54
C CYS A 82 -1.36 -5.38 -15.20
N ALA A 83 -2.17 -4.34 -15.18
CA ALA A 83 -2.91 -3.92 -14.00
C ALA A 83 -4.42 -3.93 -14.26
N ASP A 84 -5.17 -4.58 -13.39
CA ASP A 84 -6.64 -4.60 -13.40
C ASP A 84 -7.11 -3.97 -12.09
N PHE A 85 -7.73 -2.80 -12.15
CA PHE A 85 -8.17 -2.14 -10.94
C PHE A 85 -9.66 -1.85 -10.92
N ALA A 86 -10.22 -1.80 -9.71
CA ALA A 86 -11.60 -1.41 -9.46
C ALA A 86 -11.69 -0.42 -8.30
N ILE A 87 -12.43 0.66 -8.50
CA ILE A 87 -12.74 1.63 -7.45
C ILE A 87 -14.07 1.24 -6.82
N HIS A 88 -14.06 1.11 -5.52
CA HIS A 88 -15.22 0.81 -4.71
C HIS A 88 -15.64 2.02 -3.88
N ASP A 89 -16.89 2.42 -4.01
CA ASP A 89 -17.52 3.39 -3.13
C ASP A 89 -18.99 2.99 -2.89
N LYS A 90 -19.32 2.74 -1.63
CA LYS A 90 -20.70 2.43 -1.20
C LYS A 90 -21.42 3.64 -0.60
N GLY A 91 -20.84 4.84 -0.75
CA GLY A 91 -21.36 6.04 -0.09
C GLY A 91 -21.21 6.03 1.45
N THR A 92 -20.45 5.08 1.99
CA THR A 92 -20.23 4.94 3.45
C THR A 92 -19.04 5.76 3.96
N GLY A 93 -18.43 6.56 3.10
CA GLY A 93 -17.27 7.41 3.43
C GLY A 93 -15.93 6.67 3.47
N ASN A 94 -15.82 5.54 2.80
CA ASN A 94 -14.57 4.78 2.66
C ASN A 94 -14.34 4.36 1.19
N PRO A 95 -14.20 5.32 0.26
CA PRO A 95 -13.80 4.99 -1.10
C PRO A 95 -12.40 4.37 -1.10
N HIS A 96 -12.20 3.32 -1.89
CA HIS A 96 -10.93 2.60 -1.98
C HIS A 96 -10.78 1.94 -3.35
N VAL A 97 -9.55 1.67 -3.72
CA VAL A 97 -9.21 0.98 -4.96
C VAL A 97 -8.58 -0.37 -4.64
N HIS A 98 -8.99 -1.40 -5.38
CA HIS A 98 -8.32 -2.68 -5.49
C HIS A 98 -7.55 -2.71 -6.80
N ILE A 99 -6.27 -3.04 -6.75
CA ILE A 99 -5.37 -3.11 -7.92
C ILE A 99 -4.79 -4.52 -7.96
N MET A 100 -5.19 -5.30 -8.96
CA MET A 100 -4.61 -6.60 -9.23
C MET A 100 -3.50 -6.46 -10.28
N LEU A 101 -2.33 -7.01 -9.99
CA LEU A 101 -1.13 -6.92 -10.81
C LEU A 101 -0.67 -8.31 -11.23
N THR A 102 -0.25 -8.46 -12.48
CA THR A 102 0.42 -9.67 -12.94
C THR A 102 1.81 -9.80 -12.33
N LEU A 103 2.27 -11.03 -12.12
CA LEU A 103 3.56 -11.36 -11.51
C LEU A 103 4.57 -11.94 -12.50
N ARG A 104 4.18 -12.03 -13.77
CA ARG A 104 5.00 -12.56 -14.84
C ARG A 104 5.20 -11.47 -15.89
N PRO A 105 6.44 -11.19 -16.29
CA PRO A 105 6.67 -10.19 -17.32
C PRO A 105 6.17 -10.66 -18.69
N LEU A 106 5.76 -9.71 -19.51
CA LEU A 106 5.56 -9.93 -20.93
C LEU A 106 6.85 -9.67 -21.68
N LYS A 107 7.17 -10.48 -22.67
CA LYS A 107 8.23 -10.23 -23.64
C LYS A 107 7.75 -9.21 -24.66
N GLU A 108 8.67 -8.62 -25.43
CA GLU A 108 8.34 -7.66 -26.50
C GLU A 108 7.37 -8.22 -27.57
N ASN A 109 7.34 -9.54 -27.75
CA ASN A 109 6.41 -10.20 -28.65
C ASN A 109 5.04 -10.53 -28.02
N GLY A 110 4.74 -10.01 -26.84
CA GLY A 110 3.48 -10.20 -26.11
C GLY A 110 3.34 -11.56 -25.40
N GLN A 111 4.33 -12.44 -25.48
CA GLN A 111 4.29 -13.73 -24.78
C GLN A 111 4.73 -13.57 -23.31
N TRP A 112 4.16 -14.42 -22.45
CA TRP A 112 4.60 -14.48 -21.06
C TRP A 112 6.07 -14.91 -20.93
N GLY A 113 6.86 -14.16 -20.20
CA GLY A 113 8.21 -14.50 -19.81
C GLY A 113 8.24 -15.43 -18.59
N ALA A 114 9.41 -15.85 -18.16
CA ALA A 114 9.59 -16.60 -16.91
C ALA A 114 9.64 -15.65 -15.71
N LYS A 115 9.08 -16.04 -14.54
CA LYS A 115 9.24 -15.31 -13.28
C LYS A 115 10.68 -15.38 -12.75
N CYS A 116 11.34 -16.49 -13.02
CA CYS A 116 12.70 -16.75 -12.58
C CYS A 116 13.44 -17.59 -13.60
N ARG A 117 14.76 -17.56 -13.50
CA ARG A 117 15.66 -18.40 -14.29
C ARG A 117 16.64 -19.13 -13.37
N LYS A 118 17.20 -20.22 -13.88
CA LYS A 118 18.35 -20.90 -13.27
C LYS A 118 19.61 -20.09 -13.60
N ALA A 119 20.30 -19.60 -12.60
CA ALA A 119 21.60 -18.99 -12.74
C ALA A 119 22.67 -19.92 -12.14
N TYR A 120 23.84 -20.00 -12.77
CA TYR A 120 24.94 -20.80 -12.27
C TYR A 120 25.87 -19.95 -11.40
N ASP A 121 26.32 -20.54 -10.30
CA ASP A 121 27.32 -19.91 -9.44
C ASP A 121 28.66 -19.92 -10.17
N LEU A 122 29.32 -18.76 -10.20
CA LEU A 122 30.60 -18.58 -10.86
C LEU A 122 31.71 -18.37 -9.83
N ASP A 123 32.91 -18.86 -10.14
CA ASP A 123 34.12 -18.56 -9.37
C ASP A 123 34.70 -17.16 -9.72
N GLU A 124 35.82 -16.82 -9.11
CA GLU A 124 36.51 -15.53 -9.32
C GLU A 124 36.97 -15.31 -10.78
N ASN A 125 37.09 -16.40 -11.57
CA ASN A 125 37.47 -16.38 -12.98
C ASN A 125 36.26 -16.43 -13.93
N GLY A 126 35.01 -16.38 -13.38
CA GLY A 126 33.79 -16.44 -14.16
C GLY A 126 33.44 -17.86 -14.65
N GLN A 127 34.06 -18.91 -14.10
CA GLN A 127 33.77 -20.32 -14.44
C GLN A 127 32.74 -20.91 -13.49
N ARG A 128 31.91 -21.84 -14.01
CA ARG A 128 30.88 -22.49 -13.21
C ARG A 128 31.51 -23.36 -12.11
N ILE A 129 30.99 -23.25 -10.90
CA ILE A 129 31.45 -24.02 -9.74
C ILE A 129 30.82 -25.43 -9.78
N PRO A 130 31.61 -26.54 -9.75
CA PRO A 130 31.08 -27.89 -9.66
C PRO A 130 30.27 -28.12 -8.37
N ASP A 131 29.17 -28.90 -8.46
CA ASP A 131 28.32 -29.24 -7.31
C ASP A 131 28.79 -30.49 -6.54
N GLY A 132 29.87 -31.13 -7.02
CA GLY A 132 30.43 -32.37 -6.44
C GLY A 132 29.60 -33.65 -6.77
N LYS A 133 28.54 -33.53 -7.58
CA LYS A 133 27.66 -34.64 -8.00
C LYS A 133 27.61 -34.84 -9.52
N GLY A 134 28.59 -34.28 -10.22
CA GLY A 134 28.68 -34.31 -11.69
C GLY A 134 27.90 -33.20 -12.41
N GLY A 135 27.38 -32.21 -11.64
CA GLY A 135 26.69 -31.03 -12.13
C GLY A 135 27.37 -29.72 -11.71
N TRP A 136 26.64 -28.63 -11.82
CA TRP A 136 27.10 -27.29 -11.51
C TRP A 136 26.21 -26.64 -10.41
N LYS A 137 26.82 -25.97 -9.44
CA LYS A 137 26.12 -25.18 -8.46
C LYS A 137 25.28 -24.12 -9.17
N ASN A 138 24.09 -23.93 -8.68
CA ASN A 138 23.14 -22.99 -9.26
C ASN A 138 22.13 -22.51 -8.21
N HIS A 139 21.58 -21.35 -8.47
CA HIS A 139 20.50 -20.78 -7.68
C HIS A 139 19.37 -20.31 -8.60
N ARG A 140 18.22 -20.03 -8.01
CA ARG A 140 17.11 -19.37 -8.65
C ARG A 140 17.35 -17.86 -8.64
N GLU A 141 17.28 -17.24 -9.79
CA GLU A 141 17.33 -15.81 -9.97
C GLU A 141 16.00 -15.29 -10.49
N ASP A 142 15.42 -14.29 -9.85
CA ASP A 142 14.19 -13.65 -10.32
C ASP A 142 14.50 -12.83 -11.58
N THR A 143 13.59 -12.85 -12.57
CA THR A 143 13.77 -12.12 -13.85
C THR A 143 13.36 -10.65 -13.74
N THR A 144 12.68 -10.29 -12.67
CA THR A 144 12.26 -8.91 -12.35
C THR A 144 12.48 -8.66 -10.87
N ASP A 145 12.54 -7.39 -10.49
CA ASP A 145 12.62 -6.94 -9.10
C ASP A 145 11.24 -6.88 -8.40
N TRP A 146 10.17 -7.31 -9.07
CA TRP A 146 8.79 -7.13 -8.59
C TRP A 146 8.49 -7.81 -7.26
N ASN A 147 9.27 -8.84 -6.90
CA ASN A 147 9.17 -9.55 -5.62
C ASN A 147 10.11 -9.02 -4.53
N ASP A 148 10.88 -7.97 -4.80
CA ASP A 148 11.71 -7.35 -3.79
C ASP A 148 10.83 -6.82 -2.63
N LYS A 149 11.23 -7.17 -1.41
CA LYS A 149 10.53 -6.74 -0.19
C LYS A 149 10.55 -5.23 0.00
N GLY A 150 11.55 -4.54 -0.55
CA GLY A 150 11.68 -3.09 -0.56
C GLY A 150 10.55 -2.39 -1.33
N ASN A 151 9.97 -3.05 -2.33
CA ASN A 151 8.90 -2.48 -3.15
C ASN A 151 7.67 -2.03 -2.36
N VAL A 152 7.34 -2.72 -1.26
CA VAL A 152 6.19 -2.33 -0.41
C VAL A 152 6.37 -0.91 0.13
N GLU A 153 7.58 -0.57 0.57
CA GLU A 153 7.86 0.78 1.08
C GLU A 153 7.87 1.81 -0.05
N ILE A 154 8.45 1.47 -1.21
CA ILE A 154 8.49 2.32 -2.41
C ILE A 154 7.07 2.63 -2.88
N TRP A 155 6.21 1.62 -3.03
CA TRP A 155 4.82 1.79 -3.48
C TRP A 155 3.98 2.59 -2.50
N ARG A 156 4.17 2.39 -1.20
CA ARG A 156 3.49 3.18 -0.16
C ARG A 156 3.94 4.64 -0.16
N ALA A 157 5.23 4.89 -0.32
CA ALA A 157 5.78 6.24 -0.44
C ALA A 157 5.25 6.94 -1.71
N ALA A 158 5.25 6.24 -2.84
CA ALA A 158 4.69 6.74 -4.10
C ALA A 158 3.19 7.05 -3.94
N TRP A 159 2.38 6.13 -3.35
CA TRP A 159 0.96 6.39 -3.11
C TRP A 159 0.73 7.69 -2.32
N ALA A 160 1.50 7.89 -1.24
CA ALA A 160 1.40 9.12 -0.46
C ALA A 160 1.76 10.36 -1.28
N ALA A 161 2.80 10.29 -2.11
CA ALA A 161 3.22 11.41 -2.97
C ALA A 161 2.16 11.75 -4.02
N TYR A 162 1.59 10.74 -4.71
CA TYR A 162 0.54 10.94 -5.72
C TYR A 162 -0.74 11.50 -5.09
N THR A 163 -1.16 10.95 -3.94
CA THR A 163 -2.31 11.42 -3.20
C THR A 163 -2.15 12.88 -2.76
N ASN A 164 -1.00 13.24 -2.20
CA ASN A 164 -0.73 14.59 -1.75
C ASN A 164 -0.70 15.60 -2.91
N ARG A 165 -0.16 15.21 -4.07
CA ARG A 165 -0.19 16.03 -5.29
C ARG A 165 -1.62 16.25 -5.79
N ALA A 166 -2.45 15.19 -5.79
CA ALA A 166 -3.85 15.30 -6.19
C ALA A 166 -4.66 16.21 -5.25
N LEU A 167 -4.45 16.08 -3.94
CA LEU A 167 -5.08 16.96 -2.93
C LEU A 167 -4.64 18.42 -3.11
N GLU A 168 -3.36 18.67 -3.33
CA GLU A 168 -2.83 20.01 -3.58
C GLU A 168 -3.44 20.63 -4.83
N SER A 169 -3.47 19.88 -5.94
CA SER A 169 -4.08 20.34 -7.19
C SER A 169 -5.58 20.63 -7.06
N ALA A 170 -6.26 19.96 -6.11
CA ALA A 170 -7.66 20.22 -5.78
C ALA A 170 -7.85 21.34 -4.72
N GLY A 171 -6.78 22.02 -4.32
CA GLY A 171 -6.82 23.08 -3.29
C GLY A 171 -7.16 22.55 -1.88
N ARG A 172 -6.89 21.27 -1.59
CA ARG A 172 -7.18 20.63 -0.32
C ARG A 172 -5.99 20.69 0.62
N PRO A 173 -6.16 21.04 1.92
CA PRO A 173 -5.08 21.11 2.89
C PRO A 173 -4.66 19.75 3.45
N GLU A 174 -5.51 18.73 3.32
CA GLU A 174 -5.26 17.39 3.85
C GLU A 174 -4.00 16.79 3.22
N ARG A 175 -3.23 16.04 4.02
CA ARG A 175 -2.03 15.32 3.58
C ARG A 175 -1.94 13.97 4.26
N ILE A 176 -1.41 12.99 3.55
CA ILE A 176 -1.11 11.66 4.09
C ILE A 176 0.40 11.42 4.15
N ASP A 177 0.82 10.56 5.08
CA ASP A 177 2.20 10.09 5.20
C ASP A 177 2.16 8.56 5.34
N HIS A 178 2.94 7.85 4.51
CA HIS A 178 3.01 6.38 4.52
C HIS A 178 3.77 5.82 5.72
N ARG A 179 4.57 6.66 6.41
CA ARG A 179 5.40 6.22 7.54
C ARG A 179 4.57 6.02 8.80
N SER A 180 5.02 5.14 9.68
CA SER A 180 4.42 5.01 11.01
C SER A 180 4.57 6.30 11.82
N TYR A 181 3.69 6.54 12.79
CA TYR A 181 3.78 7.71 13.69
C TYR A 181 5.17 7.86 14.33
N LYS A 182 5.78 6.74 14.72
CA LYS A 182 7.15 6.74 15.26
C LYS A 182 8.17 7.28 14.26
N ARG A 183 8.10 6.86 12.99
CA ARG A 183 9.00 7.36 11.92
C ARG A 183 8.74 8.82 11.55
N GLN A 184 7.52 9.29 11.75
CA GLN A 184 7.13 10.69 11.58
C GLN A 184 7.55 11.57 12.78
N GLY A 185 8.02 11.01 13.89
CA GLY A 185 8.27 11.72 15.14
C GLY A 185 6.99 12.16 15.85
N ILE A 186 5.85 11.56 15.51
CA ILE A 186 4.55 11.85 16.13
C ILE A 186 4.36 10.90 17.30
N ASP A 187 4.24 11.50 18.49
CA ASP A 187 3.96 10.76 19.71
C ASP A 187 2.45 10.48 19.81
N LYS A 188 2.03 9.42 19.11
CA LYS A 188 0.66 8.96 19.04
C LYS A 188 0.65 7.43 18.92
N ILE A 189 -0.23 6.80 19.69
CA ILE A 189 -0.46 5.35 19.63
C ILE A 189 -1.38 5.06 18.43
N PRO A 190 -0.97 4.17 17.48
CA PRO A 190 -1.81 3.79 16.37
C PRO A 190 -2.98 2.91 16.81
N SER A 191 -4.15 3.07 16.16
CA SER A 191 -5.30 2.19 16.37
C SER A 191 -5.03 0.77 15.82
N VAL A 192 -5.72 -0.22 16.38
CA VAL A 192 -5.70 -1.61 15.93
C VAL A 192 -6.78 -1.81 14.86
N HIS A 193 -6.43 -2.49 13.77
CA HIS A 193 -7.39 -2.84 12.73
C HIS A 193 -8.44 -3.84 13.27
N LEU A 194 -9.71 -3.45 13.20
CA LEU A 194 -10.83 -4.25 13.71
C LEU A 194 -11.04 -5.54 12.89
N GLY A 195 -10.90 -5.46 11.60
CA GLY A 195 -11.33 -6.49 10.66
C GLY A 195 -12.84 -6.47 10.41
N PRO A 196 -13.33 -7.21 9.39
CA PRO A 196 -14.75 -7.15 8.98
C PRO A 196 -15.73 -7.55 10.09
N ALA A 197 -15.46 -8.66 10.79
CA ALA A 197 -16.34 -9.18 11.82
C ALA A 197 -16.50 -8.21 12.99
N ALA A 198 -15.39 -7.77 13.61
CA ALA A 198 -15.44 -6.85 14.74
C ALA A 198 -16.03 -5.49 14.33
N SER A 199 -15.71 -5.00 13.12
CA SER A 199 -16.29 -3.76 12.57
C SER A 199 -17.81 -3.84 12.45
N GLN A 200 -18.36 -4.96 11.98
CA GLN A 200 -19.82 -5.17 11.90
C GLN A 200 -20.48 -5.28 13.27
N MET A 201 -19.83 -5.95 14.22
CA MET A 201 -20.32 -6.05 15.60
C MET A 201 -20.39 -4.66 16.27
N GLU A 202 -19.31 -3.87 16.18
CA GLU A 202 -19.24 -2.51 16.73
C GLU A 202 -20.31 -1.58 16.10
N LYS A 203 -20.55 -1.68 14.79
CA LYS A 203 -21.63 -0.93 14.12
C LYS A 203 -23.03 -1.29 14.63
N ARG A 204 -23.21 -2.50 15.14
CA ARG A 204 -24.47 -2.97 15.76
C ARG A 204 -24.55 -2.68 17.28
N GLY A 205 -23.55 -1.96 17.83
CA GLY A 205 -23.49 -1.67 19.25
C GLY A 205 -22.93 -2.80 20.12
N ILE A 206 -22.43 -3.89 19.51
CA ILE A 206 -21.83 -5.02 20.23
C ILE A 206 -20.35 -4.69 20.44
N ARG A 207 -19.93 -4.59 21.70
CA ARG A 207 -18.55 -4.31 22.07
C ARG A 207 -17.66 -5.50 21.78
N THR A 208 -16.48 -5.24 21.19
CA THR A 208 -15.46 -6.25 20.90
C THR A 208 -14.15 -5.91 21.62
N ASP A 209 -13.29 -6.90 21.87
CA ASP A 209 -11.98 -6.68 22.50
C ASP A 209 -11.13 -5.67 21.71
N LYS A 210 -11.10 -5.79 20.37
CA LYS A 210 -10.37 -4.83 19.52
C LYS A 210 -10.99 -3.44 19.56
N GLY A 211 -12.31 -3.35 19.66
CA GLY A 211 -13.02 -2.07 19.83
C GLY A 211 -12.67 -1.43 21.16
N GLU A 212 -12.59 -2.22 22.24
CA GLU A 212 -12.20 -1.73 23.55
C GLU A 212 -10.76 -1.20 23.57
N VAL A 213 -9.82 -1.95 22.97
CA VAL A 213 -8.44 -1.51 22.80
C VAL A 213 -8.40 -0.16 22.06
N ASN A 214 -9.18 0.00 20.98
CA ASN A 214 -9.22 1.28 20.26
C ASN A 214 -9.82 2.42 21.08
N ARG A 215 -10.84 2.17 21.90
CA ARG A 215 -11.38 3.18 22.84
C ARG A 215 -10.32 3.62 23.84
N GLN A 216 -9.56 2.68 24.40
CA GLN A 216 -8.45 2.98 25.30
C GLN A 216 -7.37 3.82 24.60
N ILE A 217 -6.96 3.43 23.38
CA ILE A 217 -5.98 4.18 22.58
C ILE A 217 -6.44 5.62 22.34
N VAL A 218 -7.73 5.83 22.06
CA VAL A 218 -8.28 7.20 21.89
C VAL A 218 -8.14 8.00 23.18
N ALA A 219 -8.45 7.42 24.35
CA ALA A 219 -8.31 8.05 25.65
C ALA A 219 -6.83 8.39 25.95
N ASP A 220 -5.92 7.44 25.73
CA ASP A 220 -4.49 7.62 25.96
C ASP A 220 -3.89 8.73 25.05
N ASN A 221 -4.26 8.74 23.77
CA ASN A 221 -3.83 9.79 22.84
C ASN A 221 -4.36 11.18 23.24
N LYS A 222 -5.56 11.26 23.82
CA LYS A 222 -6.10 12.51 24.36
C LYS A 222 -5.26 13.00 25.55
N LEU A 223 -4.95 12.12 26.50
CA LEU A 223 -4.09 12.42 27.64
C LEU A 223 -2.69 12.87 27.22
N LEU A 224 -2.08 12.18 26.23
CA LEU A 224 -0.78 12.57 25.66
C LEU A 224 -0.81 13.99 25.07
N LYS A 225 -1.88 14.34 24.37
CA LYS A 225 -2.06 15.68 23.80
C LYS A 225 -2.21 16.74 24.90
N GLU A 226 -3.02 16.47 25.91
CA GLU A 226 -3.27 17.39 27.04
C GLU A 226 -2.00 17.60 27.88
N SER A 227 -1.24 16.55 28.18
CA SER A 227 0.02 16.65 28.92
C SER A 227 1.07 17.49 28.19
N LYS A 228 1.15 17.39 26.85
CA LYS A 228 2.06 18.22 26.05
C LYS A 228 1.67 19.69 26.05
N LEU A 229 0.39 20.01 26.07
CA LEU A 229 -0.10 21.40 26.18
C LEU A 229 0.17 21.98 27.57
N ALA A 230 0.12 21.15 28.62
CA ALA A 230 0.36 21.59 30.00
C ALA A 230 1.86 21.84 30.32
N LEU A 231 2.78 21.10 29.68
CA LEU A 231 4.23 21.21 29.94
C LEU A 231 4.81 22.61 29.70
N PRO A 232 4.51 23.34 28.62
CA PRO A 232 5.02 24.69 28.40
C PRO A 232 4.55 25.68 29.46
N VAL A 233 3.30 25.54 29.95
CA VAL A 233 2.71 26.39 30.97
C VAL A 233 3.41 26.18 32.32
N PHE A 234 3.75 24.92 32.65
CA PHE A 234 4.45 24.58 33.89
C PHE A 234 5.90 25.08 33.90
N ILE A 235 6.60 25.00 32.76
CA ILE A 235 7.97 25.51 32.61
C ILE A 235 7.99 27.06 32.67
N ALA A 236 7.01 27.72 32.04
CA ALA A 236 6.87 29.17 32.09
C ALA A 236 6.55 29.68 33.52
N GLY A 237 5.69 28.95 34.26
CA GLY A 237 5.37 29.23 35.65
C GLY A 237 6.57 29.11 36.60
N ARG A 238 7.42 28.09 36.41
CA ARG A 238 8.67 27.91 37.18
C ARG A 238 9.70 29.01 36.87
N LYS A 239 9.84 29.45 35.62
CA LYS A 239 10.73 30.56 35.27
C LYS A 239 10.26 31.89 35.87
N ARG A 240 8.95 32.15 35.98
CA ARG A 240 8.39 33.34 36.64
C ARG A 240 8.64 33.32 38.16
N LYS A 241 8.41 32.20 38.87
CA LYS A 241 8.68 32.07 40.31
C LYS A 241 10.17 32.25 40.63
N ARG A 242 11.10 31.73 39.83
CA ARG A 242 12.55 31.94 40.02
C ARG A 242 12.98 33.39 39.79
N LYS A 243 12.38 34.15 38.87
CA LYS A 243 12.69 35.55 38.64
C LYS A 243 12.20 36.43 39.79
N ASN A 244 11.03 36.15 40.37
CA ASN A 244 10.49 36.89 41.53
C ASN A 244 11.28 36.61 42.80
N HIS A 245 11.76 35.39 43.03
CA HIS A 245 12.57 35.04 44.20
C HIS A 245 13.99 35.66 44.17
N LYS A 246 14.55 35.91 42.98
CA LYS A 246 15.81 36.64 42.83
C LYS A 246 15.66 38.17 43.04
N ARG A 247 14.49 38.76 42.75
CA ARG A 247 14.23 40.17 43.00
C ARG A 247 13.97 40.50 44.47
N SER A 248 13.41 39.56 45.26
CA SER A 248 13.15 39.78 46.70
C SER A 248 14.38 39.52 47.58
N LYS A 249 15.51 39.01 47.05
CA LYS A 249 16.78 38.87 47.78
C LYS A 249 17.81 39.97 47.45
N ALA A 250 17.46 40.90 46.56
CA ALA A 250 18.31 42.03 46.16
C ALA A 250 17.76 43.39 46.57
N ALA A 251 16.75 43.42 47.45
CA ALA A 251 16.21 44.53 48.20
C ALA A 251 16.45 44.22 49.68
#